data_7c816e49e62cafb5e9b1e6d86c3f0d7f
#
_entry.id   7c816e49e62cafb5e9b1e6d86c3f0d7f
#
_cell.length_a   1.000
_cell.length_b   1.000
_cell.length_c   1.000
_cell.angle_alpha   90.00
_cell.angle_beta   90.00
_cell.angle_gamma   90.00
#
_symmetry.space_group_name_H-M   'P 1'
#
loop_
_entity.id
_entity.type
_entity.pdbx_description
1 polymer ?
#
loop_
_entity_poly.entity_id
_entity_poly.type
_entity_poly.pdbx_seq_one_letter_code
_entity_poly.pdbx_strand_id
1 'polypeptide(L)'
;MTQEVQIQRSDVVEGNLEQFHDVLGQIAESYLPQFMRPFFEHVGDAAEAVGNSITLQGATLGWDDLLDASDRTEWAVDATGHVRPPQVVVGAAVVARLREIPLPTVEQQQRAAAMVTRKQEEHVSRRRRRRLR
;
A
#
# COMPACT_ATOMS: atom_id res chain seq x y z
N MET A 1 -23.97 -9.54 6.06
CA MET A 1 -23.94 -10.81 5.32
C MET A 1 -23.31 -11.84 6.22
N THR A 2 -24.07 -12.83 6.59
CA THR A 2 -23.62 -13.90 7.51
C THR A 2 -23.22 -15.09 6.66
N GLN A 3 -21.95 -15.52 6.75
CA GLN A 3 -21.49 -16.74 6.11
C GLN A 3 -21.49 -17.83 7.17
N GLU A 4 -22.32 -18.86 6.98
CA GLU A 4 -22.37 -20.02 7.88
C GLU A 4 -21.21 -20.96 7.50
N VAL A 5 -20.33 -21.20 8.44
CA VAL A 5 -19.26 -22.19 8.32
C VAL A 5 -19.60 -23.35 9.24
N GLN A 6 -19.82 -24.53 8.67
CA GLN A 6 -20.05 -25.76 9.44
C GLN A 6 -18.72 -26.47 9.65
N ILE A 7 -18.28 -26.56 10.90
CA ILE A 7 -17.15 -27.38 11.32
C ILE A 7 -17.73 -28.64 11.99
N GLN A 8 -17.38 -29.82 11.50
CA GLN A 8 -17.83 -31.06 12.14
C GLN A 8 -17.05 -31.30 13.44
N ARG A 9 -17.78 -31.68 14.49
CA ARG A 9 -17.16 -31.93 15.80
C ARG A 9 -16.06 -33.01 15.75
N SER A 10 -16.21 -33.99 14.86
CA SER A 10 -15.21 -35.05 14.61
C SER A 10 -13.86 -34.44 14.18
N ASP A 11 -13.86 -33.45 13.32
CA ASP A 11 -12.63 -32.85 12.77
C ASP A 11 -11.85 -32.07 13.85
N VAL A 12 -12.56 -31.49 14.80
CA VAL A 12 -11.95 -30.79 15.94
C VAL A 12 -11.37 -31.81 16.95
N VAL A 13 -12.06 -32.92 17.16
CA VAL A 13 -11.62 -33.97 18.11
C VAL A 13 -10.45 -34.77 17.56
N GLU A 14 -10.41 -35.00 16.25
CA GLU A 14 -9.33 -35.74 15.58
C GLU A 14 -8.10 -34.87 15.27
N GLY A 15 -8.17 -33.56 15.58
CA GLY A 15 -7.06 -32.61 15.38
C GLY A 15 -6.72 -32.38 13.89
N ASN A 16 -7.74 -32.41 13.01
CA ASN A 16 -7.56 -32.20 11.60
C ASN A 16 -7.30 -30.70 11.31
N LEU A 17 -6.04 -30.30 11.49
CA LEU A 17 -5.58 -28.91 11.33
C LEU A 17 -5.69 -28.41 9.88
N GLU A 18 -5.57 -29.31 8.89
CA GLU A 18 -5.68 -28.93 7.48
C GLU A 18 -7.07 -28.39 7.16
N GLN A 19 -8.12 -29.09 7.59
CA GLN A 19 -9.50 -28.65 7.35
C GLN A 19 -9.82 -27.36 8.11
N PHE A 20 -9.24 -27.16 9.30
CA PHE A 20 -9.35 -25.91 10.03
C PHE A 20 -8.66 -24.74 9.29
N HIS A 21 -7.48 -24.98 8.74
CA HIS A 21 -6.77 -24.00 7.91
C HIS A 21 -7.53 -23.64 6.64
N ASP A 22 -8.14 -24.61 5.96
CA ASP A 22 -8.94 -24.40 4.77
C ASP A 22 -10.17 -23.53 5.07
N VAL A 23 -10.86 -23.80 6.19
CA VAL A 23 -12.00 -23.02 6.64
C VAL A 23 -11.58 -21.58 6.99
N LEU A 24 -10.47 -21.39 7.69
CA LEU A 24 -9.94 -20.04 7.97
C LEU A 24 -9.55 -19.31 6.68
N GLY A 25 -8.94 -20.04 5.72
CA GLY A 25 -8.61 -19.51 4.41
C GLY A 25 -9.85 -19.02 3.66
N GLN A 26 -10.91 -19.84 3.59
CA GLN A 26 -12.17 -19.50 2.95
C GLN A 26 -12.85 -18.30 3.62
N ILE A 27 -12.83 -18.22 4.95
CA ILE A 27 -13.33 -17.07 5.71
C ILE A 27 -12.53 -15.81 5.32
N ALA A 28 -11.21 -15.88 5.33
CA ALA A 28 -10.35 -14.76 4.98
C ALA A 28 -10.59 -14.30 3.53
N GLU A 29 -10.64 -15.21 2.57
CA GLU A 29 -10.90 -14.91 1.17
C GLU A 29 -12.28 -14.29 0.92
N SER A 30 -13.28 -14.68 1.69
CA SER A 30 -14.65 -14.16 1.53
C SER A 30 -14.88 -12.82 2.24
N TYR A 31 -14.26 -12.60 3.41
CA TYR A 31 -14.47 -11.38 4.19
C TYR A 31 -13.50 -10.26 3.80
N LEU A 32 -12.26 -10.59 3.46
CA LEU A 32 -11.24 -9.58 3.15
C LEU A 32 -11.69 -8.60 2.05
N PRO A 33 -12.23 -9.04 0.91
CA PRO A 33 -12.71 -8.12 -0.13
C PRO A 33 -13.87 -7.24 0.32
N GLN A 34 -14.73 -7.73 1.20
CA GLN A 34 -15.90 -6.99 1.71
C GLN A 34 -15.48 -5.83 2.63
N PHE A 35 -14.38 -5.97 3.37
CA PHE A 35 -13.84 -4.90 4.20
C PHE A 35 -12.89 -3.99 3.43
N MET A 36 -12.06 -4.56 2.57
CA MET A 36 -11.03 -3.78 1.89
C MET A 36 -11.61 -2.80 0.88
N ARG A 37 -12.66 -3.17 0.18
CA ARG A 37 -13.28 -2.28 -0.81
C ARG A 37 -13.87 -1.01 -0.17
N PRO A 38 -14.78 -1.08 0.81
CA PRO A 38 -15.30 0.12 1.49
C PRO A 38 -14.19 0.92 2.19
N PHE A 39 -13.19 0.23 2.75
CA PHE A 39 -12.05 0.89 3.38
C PHE A 39 -11.29 1.76 2.37
N PHE A 40 -10.92 1.22 1.20
CA PHE A 40 -10.20 1.99 0.19
C PHE A 40 -11.05 3.07 -0.46
N GLU A 41 -12.35 2.85 -0.65
CA GLU A 41 -13.28 3.88 -1.10
C GLU A 41 -13.29 5.05 -0.10
N HIS A 42 -13.44 4.77 1.19
CA HIS A 42 -13.43 5.80 2.23
C HIS A 42 -12.08 6.54 2.35
N VAL A 43 -10.97 5.83 2.23
CA VAL A 43 -9.62 6.45 2.20
C VAL A 43 -9.46 7.33 0.96
N GLY A 44 -9.99 6.90 -0.18
CA GLY A 44 -10.00 7.69 -1.43
C GLY A 44 -10.78 8.99 -1.28
N ASP A 45 -12.00 8.92 -0.76
CA ASP A 45 -12.86 10.08 -0.51
C ASP A 45 -12.19 11.06 0.47
N ALA A 46 -11.59 10.55 1.54
CA ALA A 46 -10.87 11.37 2.50
C ALA A 46 -9.63 12.05 1.88
N ALA A 47 -8.88 11.34 1.05
CA ALA A 47 -7.73 11.88 0.36
C ALA A 47 -8.14 12.99 -0.64
N GLU A 48 -9.24 12.79 -1.37
CA GLU A 48 -9.79 13.79 -2.29
C GLU A 48 -10.27 15.04 -1.55
N ALA A 49 -10.96 14.88 -0.43
CA ALA A 49 -11.47 15.98 0.39
C ALA A 49 -10.37 16.90 0.92
N VAL A 50 -9.15 16.39 1.13
CA VAL A 50 -7.98 17.18 1.59
C VAL A 50 -7.02 17.54 0.44
N GLY A 51 -7.39 17.29 -0.81
CA GLY A 51 -6.58 17.61 -1.98
C GLY A 51 -5.35 16.71 -2.17
N ASN A 52 -5.32 15.55 -1.54
CA ASN A 52 -4.27 14.54 -1.65
C ASN A 52 -4.53 13.53 -2.79
N SER A 53 -5.13 14.00 -3.87
CA SER A 53 -5.40 13.21 -5.07
C SER A 53 -4.56 13.69 -6.25
N ILE A 54 -4.22 12.79 -7.15
CA ILE A 54 -3.58 13.09 -8.43
C ILE A 54 -4.50 12.53 -9.51
N THR A 55 -5.07 13.44 -10.31
CA THR A 55 -5.92 13.06 -11.42
C THR A 55 -5.08 12.94 -12.69
N LEU A 56 -5.06 11.75 -13.28
CA LEU A 56 -4.46 11.54 -14.59
C LEU A 56 -5.46 11.95 -15.67
N GLN A 57 -5.24 13.10 -16.30
CA GLN A 57 -6.10 13.60 -17.37
C GLN A 57 -5.89 12.80 -18.66
N GLY A 58 -6.55 11.65 -18.76
CA GLY A 58 -6.54 10.81 -19.95
C GLY A 58 -5.21 10.16 -20.32
N ALA A 59 -4.19 10.37 -19.51
CA ALA A 59 -2.88 9.76 -19.67
C ALA A 59 -2.81 8.38 -19.02
N THR A 60 -1.97 7.53 -19.56
CA THR A 60 -1.63 6.24 -18.94
C THR A 60 -0.74 6.50 -17.74
N LEU A 61 -1.00 5.81 -16.62
CA LEU A 61 -0.13 5.86 -15.44
C LEU A 61 1.32 5.51 -15.83
N GLY A 62 2.26 6.38 -15.47
CA GLY A 62 3.68 6.23 -15.76
C GLY A 62 4.57 6.40 -14.54
N TRP A 63 5.88 6.23 -14.73
CA TRP A 63 6.87 6.39 -13.64
C TRP A 63 6.88 7.80 -13.06
N ASP A 64 6.69 8.83 -13.89
CA ASP A 64 6.66 10.21 -13.39
C ASP A 64 5.49 10.46 -12.46
N ASP A 65 4.33 9.88 -12.74
CA ASP A 65 3.14 9.98 -11.87
C ASP A 65 3.40 9.30 -10.52
N LEU A 66 4.04 8.12 -10.55
CA LEU A 66 4.40 7.38 -9.33
C LEU A 66 5.45 8.14 -8.50
N LEU A 67 6.43 8.77 -9.16
CA LEU A 67 7.44 9.58 -8.50
C LEU A 67 6.83 10.86 -7.91
N ASP A 68 5.93 11.52 -8.61
CA ASP A 68 5.20 12.70 -8.11
C ASP A 68 4.33 12.35 -6.90
N ALA A 69 3.61 11.24 -6.96
CA ALA A 69 2.83 10.74 -5.84
C ALA A 69 3.70 10.43 -4.62
N SER A 70 4.81 9.73 -4.84
CA SER A 70 5.78 9.41 -3.78
C SER A 70 6.38 10.67 -3.16
N ASP A 71 6.64 11.69 -3.96
CA ASP A 71 7.21 12.94 -3.47
C ASP A 71 6.26 13.71 -2.55
N ARG A 72 4.98 13.74 -2.87
CA ARG A 72 3.94 14.40 -2.07
C ARG A 72 3.60 13.63 -0.79
N THR A 73 3.91 12.34 -0.73
CA THR A 73 3.60 11.49 0.42
C THR A 73 4.66 11.65 1.51
N GLU A 74 4.25 11.59 2.76
CA GLU A 74 5.18 11.48 3.89
C GLU A 74 5.73 10.05 3.97
N TRP A 75 7.07 9.95 4.08
CA TRP A 75 7.73 8.65 4.11
C TRP A 75 7.86 8.13 5.54
N ALA A 76 7.59 6.86 5.72
CA ALA A 76 7.80 6.18 6.99
C ALA A 76 9.30 6.10 7.32
N VAL A 77 9.60 5.98 8.61
CA VAL A 77 10.96 5.80 9.10
C VAL A 77 11.04 4.48 9.82
N ASP A 78 12.01 3.66 9.49
CA ASP A 78 12.22 2.38 10.14
C ASP A 78 12.89 2.51 11.51
N ALA A 79 13.02 1.40 12.22
CA ALA A 79 13.62 1.36 13.56
C ALA A 79 15.09 1.81 13.59
N THR A 80 15.78 1.77 12.46
CA THR A 80 17.19 2.20 12.32
C THR A 80 17.33 3.68 11.95
N GLY A 81 16.22 4.38 11.70
CA GLY A 81 16.19 5.79 11.36
C GLY A 81 16.31 6.08 9.86
N HIS A 82 16.17 5.06 9.01
CA HIS A 82 16.15 5.24 7.57
C HIS A 82 14.72 5.46 7.06
N VAL A 83 14.59 6.38 6.11
CA VAL A 83 13.32 6.60 5.43
C VAL A 83 13.00 5.45 4.48
N ARG A 84 11.72 5.08 4.43
CA ARG A 84 11.21 4.05 3.53
C ARG A 84 10.22 4.65 2.55
N PRO A 85 10.35 4.33 1.26
CA PRO A 85 9.37 4.74 0.27
C PRO A 85 7.97 4.25 0.62
N PRO A 86 6.92 5.00 0.27
CA PRO A 86 5.55 4.58 0.47
C PRO A 86 5.25 3.33 -0.36
N GLN A 87 4.43 2.44 0.20
CA GLN A 87 3.92 1.30 -0.53
C GLN A 87 2.72 1.72 -1.37
N VAL A 88 2.69 1.26 -2.62
CA VAL A 88 1.57 1.51 -3.53
C VAL A 88 0.63 0.32 -3.48
N VAL A 89 -0.60 0.56 -3.08
CA VAL A 89 -1.67 -0.44 -3.09
C VAL A 89 -2.62 -0.13 -4.24
N VAL A 90 -2.82 -1.07 -5.12
CA VAL A 90 -3.63 -0.91 -6.33
C VAL A 90 -4.57 -2.10 -6.53
N GLY A 91 -5.71 -1.85 -7.16
CA GLY A 91 -6.62 -2.92 -7.55
C GLY A 91 -6.06 -3.80 -8.67
N ALA A 92 -6.60 -5.02 -8.81
CA ALA A 92 -6.13 -6.01 -9.79
C ALA A 92 -6.11 -5.48 -11.24
N ALA A 93 -7.09 -4.66 -11.62
CA ALA A 93 -7.13 -4.05 -12.96
C ALA A 93 -5.97 -3.08 -13.22
N VAL A 94 -5.46 -2.42 -12.18
CA VAL A 94 -4.32 -1.50 -12.28
C VAL A 94 -3.01 -2.27 -12.31
N VAL A 95 -2.92 -3.42 -11.63
CA VAL A 95 -1.73 -4.29 -11.67
C VAL A 95 -1.37 -4.69 -13.10
N ALA A 96 -2.37 -5.06 -13.90
CA ALA A 96 -2.15 -5.41 -15.29
C ALA A 96 -1.52 -4.25 -16.09
N ARG A 97 -1.99 -3.02 -15.88
CA ARG A 97 -1.45 -1.81 -16.51
C ARG A 97 -0.04 -1.48 -16.02
N LEU A 98 0.23 -1.65 -14.73
CA LEU A 98 1.55 -1.41 -14.16
C LEU A 98 2.62 -2.36 -14.74
N ARG A 99 2.24 -3.58 -15.10
CA ARG A 99 3.13 -4.55 -15.75
C ARG A 99 3.51 -4.16 -17.18
N GLU A 100 2.70 -3.35 -17.83
CA GLU A 100 2.93 -2.85 -19.19
C GLU A 100 3.79 -1.58 -19.23
N ILE A 101 4.04 -0.94 -18.08
CA ILE A 101 4.89 0.24 -17.99
C ILE A 101 6.34 -0.17 -18.35
N PRO A 102 6.99 0.52 -19.30
CA PRO A 102 8.38 0.25 -19.64
C PRO A 102 9.28 0.47 -18.42
N LEU A 103 10.47 -0.13 -18.44
CA LEU A 103 11.45 0.09 -17.38
C LEU A 103 11.76 1.59 -17.22
N PRO A 104 12.04 2.05 -15.98
CA PRO A 104 12.31 3.46 -15.74
C PRO A 104 13.57 3.91 -16.50
N THR A 105 13.52 5.11 -17.05
CA THR A 105 14.67 5.73 -17.69
C THR A 105 15.78 6.03 -16.68
N VAL A 106 16.99 6.29 -17.15
CA VAL A 106 18.12 6.70 -16.29
C VAL A 106 17.77 7.98 -15.50
N GLU A 107 17.11 8.92 -16.12
CA GLU A 107 16.66 10.16 -15.47
C GLU A 107 15.64 9.89 -14.35
N GLN A 108 14.67 9.01 -14.59
CA GLN A 108 13.69 8.61 -13.59
C GLN A 108 14.34 7.86 -12.42
N GLN A 109 15.32 7.00 -12.68
CA GLN A 109 16.11 6.33 -11.64
C GLN A 109 16.93 7.33 -10.81
N GLN A 110 17.57 8.30 -11.46
CA GLN A 110 18.32 9.36 -10.78
C GLN A 110 17.38 10.24 -9.93
N ARG A 111 16.20 10.58 -10.44
CA ARG A 111 15.19 11.33 -9.71
C ARG A 111 14.73 10.55 -8.47
N ALA A 112 14.49 9.26 -8.59
CA ALA A 112 14.12 8.39 -7.46
C ALA A 112 15.23 8.36 -6.38
N ALA A 113 16.49 8.20 -6.78
CA ALA A 113 17.62 8.21 -5.87
C ALA A 113 17.79 9.56 -5.15
N ALA A 114 17.67 10.67 -5.87
CA ALA A 114 17.72 12.01 -5.30
C ALA A 114 16.59 12.27 -4.31
N MET A 115 15.40 11.73 -4.58
CA MET A 115 14.24 11.81 -3.69
C MET A 115 14.51 11.08 -2.36
N VAL A 116 15.08 9.88 -2.39
CA VAL A 116 15.47 9.12 -1.18
C VAL A 116 16.42 9.94 -0.33
N THR A 117 17.47 10.49 -0.93
CA THR A 117 18.48 11.31 -0.23
C THR A 117 17.83 12.53 0.41
N ARG A 118 17.02 13.28 -0.31
CA ARG A 118 16.34 14.46 0.21
C ARG A 118 15.38 14.12 1.36
N LYS A 119 14.58 13.10 1.25
CA LYS A 119 13.66 12.66 2.33
C LYS A 119 14.43 12.24 3.58
N GLN A 120 15.59 11.60 3.43
CA GLN A 120 16.47 11.26 4.55
C GLN A 120 17.04 12.50 5.23
N GLU A 121 17.52 13.48 4.47
CA GLU A 121 18.04 14.74 5.01
C GLU A 121 16.96 15.54 5.74
N GLU A 122 15.75 15.63 5.18
CA GLU A 122 14.61 16.26 5.82
C GLU A 122 14.27 15.58 7.16
N HIS A 123 14.29 14.26 7.21
CA HIS A 123 14.04 13.51 8.45
C HIS A 123 15.08 13.84 9.52
N VAL A 124 16.37 13.80 9.18
CA VAL A 124 17.47 14.12 10.09
C VAL A 124 17.36 15.55 10.59
N SER A 125 17.04 16.51 9.72
CA SER A 125 16.87 17.92 10.08
C SER A 125 15.70 18.15 11.02
N ARG A 126 14.55 17.49 10.78
CA ARG A 126 13.38 17.55 11.67
C ARG A 126 13.72 16.99 13.06
N ARG A 127 14.47 15.89 13.13
CA ARG A 127 14.88 15.26 14.41
C ARG A 127 15.82 16.16 15.21
N ARG A 128 16.77 16.86 14.55
CA ARG A 128 17.65 17.83 15.19
C ARG A 128 16.87 19.01 15.80
N ARG A 129 15.92 19.58 15.06
CA ARG A 129 15.07 20.69 15.53
C ARG A 129 14.22 20.31 16.75
N ARG A 130 13.73 19.07 16.83
CA ARG A 130 12.95 18.59 18.00
C ARG A 130 13.80 18.41 19.26
N ARG A 131 15.09 18.13 19.13
CA ARG A 131 16.01 17.97 20.27
C ARG A 131 16.49 19.30 20.85
N LEU A 132 16.34 20.39 20.11
CA LEU A 132 16.78 21.73 20.54
C LEU A 132 15.64 22.56 21.17
N ARG A 133 14.46 21.99 21.29
CA ARG A 133 13.32 22.56 22.00
C ARG A 133 13.06 21.81 23.30
#